data_ee26d8ce3bb56eb9ae63c19f67d7c422
#
_entry.id   ee26d8ce3bb56eb9ae63c19f67d7c422
#
_cell.length_a   1.000
_cell.length_b   1.000
_cell.length_c   1.000
_cell.angle_alpha   90.00
_cell.angle_beta   90.00
_cell.angle_gamma   90.00
#
_symmetry.space_group_name_H-M   'P 1'
#
loop_
_entity.id
_entity.type
_entity.pdbx_description
1 polymer ?
#
loop_
_entity_poly.entity_id
_entity_poly.type
_entity_poly.pdbx_seq_one_letter_code
_entity_poly.pdbx_strand_id
1 'polypeptide(L)'
;MFSNLKVRTCMAIVLGLFFVAMLASTVMSWFALQSSNQRLEQVNDIFSDQVMTSYAGYTQALRARIQLSNAIAELQDGRLRQSEEQAKQGLLSLNEAVKRFEAFSKVVKTPDVQEKVAPMEAAFKIYVEALRRAHDAVERQSIPDFTQIIKVSSAQNAEFNTTMQAYLTYIDAVTDVYVDEAQAAYDQSKIVALLMSALAVLLVVGGGVFLSRSVLRPLKEAGAHFDKIATGDLTVRVEARSDNEIGQLFAALKRMQESLTRTVSTVRRGVDEINVGASEISAGNTDLSSR
;
A
#
# COMPACT_ATOMS: atom_id res chain seq x y z
N MET A 1 38.79 4.03 5.72
CA MET A 1 38.13 5.18 6.36
C MET A 1 37.19 4.77 7.48
N PHE A 2 36.53 3.61 7.46
CA PHE A 2 35.57 3.16 8.49
C PHE A 2 36.21 2.40 9.67
N SER A 3 37.51 2.07 9.64
CA SER A 3 38.19 1.27 10.67
C SER A 3 38.32 1.95 12.04
N ASN A 4 38.21 3.29 12.09
CA ASN A 4 38.36 4.06 13.33
C ASN A 4 37.02 4.52 13.94
N LEU A 5 35.89 4.21 13.29
CA LEU A 5 34.57 4.51 13.87
C LEU A 5 34.28 3.55 15.03
N LYS A 6 33.71 4.10 16.11
CA LYS A 6 33.23 3.29 17.25
C LYS A 6 32.20 2.25 16.78
N VAL A 7 32.30 1.05 17.29
CA VAL A 7 31.35 -0.06 16.98
C VAL A 7 29.90 0.37 17.21
N ARG A 8 29.66 1.07 18.34
CA ARG A 8 28.34 1.64 18.68
C ARG A 8 27.82 2.58 17.58
N THR A 9 28.67 3.48 17.05
CA THR A 9 28.31 4.44 16.02
C THR A 9 27.97 3.74 14.68
N CYS A 10 28.76 2.75 14.31
CA CYS A 10 28.49 1.97 13.09
C CYS A 10 27.18 1.19 13.18
N MET A 11 26.91 0.54 14.31
CA MET A 11 25.63 -0.13 14.53
C MET A 11 24.45 0.85 14.50
N ALA A 12 24.59 2.03 15.13
CA ALA A 12 23.55 3.05 15.10
C ALA A 12 23.27 3.55 13.68
N ILE A 13 24.32 3.72 12.85
CA ILE A 13 24.16 4.12 11.43
C ILE A 13 23.41 3.04 10.64
N VAL A 14 23.82 1.78 10.74
CA VAL A 14 23.17 0.69 10.00
C VAL A 14 21.71 0.52 10.42
N LEU A 15 21.42 0.51 11.72
CA LEU A 15 20.06 0.43 12.24
C LEU A 15 19.23 1.67 11.87
N GLY A 16 19.83 2.86 11.92
CA GLY A 16 19.19 4.11 11.53
C GLY A 16 18.80 4.13 10.04
N LEU A 17 19.70 3.70 9.17
CA LEU A 17 19.42 3.59 7.73
C LEU A 17 18.31 2.58 7.45
N PHE A 18 18.34 1.43 8.12
CA PHE A 18 17.28 0.43 8.01
C PHE A 18 15.93 0.97 8.46
N PHE A 19 15.90 1.67 9.61
CA PHE A 19 14.70 2.27 10.15
C PHE A 19 14.13 3.36 9.22
N VAL A 20 14.98 4.22 8.66
CA VAL A 20 14.58 5.25 7.69
C VAL A 20 14.02 4.61 6.42
N ALA A 21 14.66 3.56 5.90
CA ALA A 21 14.17 2.84 4.73
C ALA A 21 12.80 2.18 4.99
N MET A 22 12.60 1.60 6.18
CA MET A 22 11.33 1.03 6.59
C MET A 22 10.22 2.08 6.72
N LEU A 23 10.52 3.23 7.34
CA LEU A 23 9.57 4.35 7.44
C LEU A 23 9.20 4.89 6.05
N ALA A 24 10.19 5.11 5.19
CA ALA A 24 9.95 5.58 3.83
C ALA A 24 9.05 4.62 3.04
N SER A 25 9.29 3.31 3.14
CA SER A 25 8.46 2.28 2.52
C SER A 25 7.01 2.31 3.04
N THR A 26 6.82 2.45 4.35
CA THR A 26 5.50 2.51 4.98
C THR A 26 4.73 3.76 4.54
N VAL A 27 5.38 4.92 4.53
CA VAL A 27 4.77 6.19 4.10
C VAL A 27 4.39 6.13 2.62
N MET A 28 5.26 5.61 1.75
CA MET A 28 4.94 5.45 0.32
C MET A 28 3.77 4.49 0.11
N SER A 29 3.73 3.36 0.83
CA SER A 29 2.62 2.41 0.74
C SER A 29 1.30 3.02 1.19
N TRP A 30 1.33 3.85 2.24
CA TRP A 30 0.16 4.60 2.70
C TRP A 30 -0.39 5.53 1.63
N PHE A 31 0.47 6.36 1.02
CA PHE A 31 0.05 7.28 -0.05
C PHE A 31 -0.49 6.54 -1.27
N ALA A 32 0.15 5.44 -1.67
CA ALA A 32 -0.30 4.63 -2.80
C ALA A 32 -1.70 4.02 -2.54
N LEU A 33 -1.92 3.50 -1.33
CA LEU A 33 -3.22 2.92 -0.93
C LEU A 33 -4.31 4.00 -0.89
N GLN A 34 -4.01 5.18 -0.32
CA GLN A 34 -4.95 6.28 -0.24
C GLN A 34 -5.35 6.80 -1.63
N SER A 35 -4.39 6.97 -2.54
CA SER A 35 -4.65 7.37 -3.92
C SER A 35 -5.51 6.33 -4.67
N SER A 36 -5.23 5.04 -4.49
CA SER A 36 -6.01 3.95 -5.09
C SER A 36 -7.45 3.94 -4.57
N ASN A 37 -7.64 4.08 -3.27
CA ASN A 37 -8.98 4.11 -2.67
C ASN A 37 -9.81 5.31 -3.17
N GLN A 38 -9.21 6.50 -3.25
CA GLN A 38 -9.90 7.69 -3.78
C GLN A 38 -10.37 7.51 -5.23
N ARG A 39 -9.57 6.86 -6.07
CA ARG A 39 -9.95 6.59 -7.47
C ARG A 39 -11.09 5.57 -7.57
N LEU A 40 -11.03 4.50 -6.75
CA LEU A 40 -12.12 3.51 -6.68
C LEU A 40 -13.42 4.13 -6.17
N GLU A 41 -13.36 5.04 -5.20
CA GLU A 41 -14.51 5.78 -4.68
C GLU A 41 -15.13 6.65 -5.79
N GLN A 42 -14.31 7.37 -6.57
CA GLN A 42 -14.79 8.15 -7.73
C GLN A 42 -15.51 7.29 -8.78
N VAL A 43 -14.96 6.11 -9.11
CA VAL A 43 -15.60 5.16 -10.04
C VAL A 43 -16.93 4.66 -9.46
N ASN A 44 -16.95 4.31 -8.17
CA ASN A 44 -18.15 3.85 -7.50
C ASN A 44 -19.26 4.93 -7.45
N ASP A 45 -18.89 6.17 -7.17
CA ASP A 45 -19.84 7.31 -7.14
C ASP A 45 -20.43 7.57 -8.53
N ILE A 46 -19.60 7.54 -9.58
CA ILE A 46 -20.08 7.66 -10.96
C ILE A 46 -21.07 6.53 -11.27
N PHE A 47 -20.74 5.31 -10.95
CA PHE A 47 -21.60 4.17 -11.25
C PHE A 47 -22.87 4.17 -10.41
N SER A 48 -22.77 4.32 -9.09
CA SER A 48 -23.91 4.26 -8.15
C SER A 48 -24.84 5.45 -8.32
N ASP A 49 -24.30 6.66 -8.28
CA ASP A 49 -25.11 7.88 -8.18
C ASP A 49 -25.56 8.40 -9.53
N GLN A 50 -24.78 8.15 -10.57
CA GLN A 50 -25.11 8.66 -11.89
C GLN A 50 -25.73 7.57 -12.79
N VAL A 51 -25.02 6.47 -13.05
CA VAL A 51 -25.48 5.43 -13.98
C VAL A 51 -26.71 4.69 -13.44
N MET A 52 -26.61 4.13 -12.24
CA MET A 52 -27.71 3.35 -11.66
C MET A 52 -28.97 4.18 -11.43
N THR A 53 -28.81 5.44 -11.00
CA THR A 53 -29.93 6.33 -10.72
C THR A 53 -30.64 6.76 -12.00
N SER A 54 -29.90 7.10 -13.06
CA SER A 54 -30.48 7.42 -14.37
C SER A 54 -31.22 6.22 -14.98
N TYR A 55 -30.60 5.04 -14.92
CA TYR A 55 -31.21 3.80 -15.41
C TYR A 55 -32.46 3.39 -14.64
N ALA A 56 -32.47 3.58 -13.31
CA ALA A 56 -33.64 3.32 -12.48
C ALA A 56 -34.80 4.26 -12.84
N GLY A 57 -34.53 5.53 -13.13
CA GLY A 57 -35.51 6.48 -13.62
C GLY A 57 -36.14 6.02 -14.94
N TYR A 58 -35.30 5.64 -15.90
CA TYR A 58 -35.75 5.11 -17.20
C TYR A 58 -36.60 3.85 -17.07
N THR A 59 -36.16 2.90 -16.24
CA THR A 59 -36.90 1.64 -16.02
C THR A 59 -38.29 1.90 -15.46
N GLN A 60 -38.45 2.86 -14.58
CA GLN A 60 -39.75 3.26 -14.05
C GLN A 60 -40.63 3.94 -15.12
N ALA A 61 -40.06 4.74 -16.02
CA ALA A 61 -40.80 5.32 -17.14
C ALA A 61 -41.30 4.25 -18.14
N LEU A 62 -40.49 3.23 -18.43
CA LEU A 62 -40.91 2.10 -19.23
C LEU A 62 -42.02 1.28 -18.54
N ARG A 63 -41.93 1.07 -17.23
CA ARG A 63 -42.99 0.41 -16.44
C ARG A 63 -44.29 1.20 -16.49
N ALA A 64 -44.23 2.52 -16.35
CA ALA A 64 -45.38 3.38 -16.48
C ALA A 64 -46.05 3.22 -17.86
N ARG A 65 -45.28 3.20 -18.92
CA ARG A 65 -45.79 2.99 -20.28
C ARG A 65 -46.52 1.66 -20.44
N ILE A 66 -45.93 0.56 -19.91
CA ILE A 66 -46.54 -0.79 -19.93
C ILE A 66 -47.86 -0.79 -19.16
N GLN A 67 -47.89 -0.21 -17.97
CA GLN A 67 -49.11 -0.14 -17.14
C GLN A 67 -50.22 0.69 -17.79
N LEU A 68 -49.88 1.81 -18.42
CA LEU A 68 -50.83 2.60 -19.18
C LEU A 68 -51.36 1.85 -20.43
N SER A 69 -50.49 1.09 -21.08
CA SER A 69 -50.90 0.23 -22.23
C SER A 69 -51.83 -0.90 -21.77
N ASN A 70 -51.59 -1.48 -20.61
CA ASN A 70 -52.47 -2.47 -20.00
C ASN A 70 -53.82 -1.81 -19.61
N ALA A 71 -53.80 -0.59 -19.04
CA ALA A 71 -55.01 0.15 -18.71
C ALA A 71 -55.97 0.33 -19.92
N ILE A 72 -55.40 0.70 -21.08
CA ILE A 72 -56.19 0.83 -22.32
C ILE A 72 -56.72 -0.52 -22.81
N ALA A 73 -55.96 -1.59 -22.69
CA ALA A 73 -56.40 -2.95 -23.05
C ALA A 73 -57.57 -3.38 -22.17
N GLU A 74 -57.51 -3.16 -20.85
CA GLU A 74 -58.59 -3.42 -19.90
C GLU A 74 -59.84 -2.57 -20.20
N LEU A 75 -59.66 -1.30 -20.62
CA LEU A 75 -60.73 -0.41 -21.04
C LEU A 75 -61.44 -0.94 -22.32
N GLN A 76 -60.68 -1.41 -23.29
CA GLN A 76 -61.20 -1.99 -24.51
C GLN A 76 -62.04 -3.25 -24.26
N ASP A 77 -61.65 -4.04 -23.25
CA ASP A 77 -62.38 -5.24 -22.81
C ASP A 77 -63.57 -4.91 -21.87
N GLY A 78 -63.86 -3.65 -21.62
CA GLY A 78 -64.94 -3.22 -20.71
C GLY A 78 -64.66 -3.38 -19.24
N ARG A 79 -63.44 -3.68 -18.82
CA ARG A 79 -63.03 -3.94 -17.43
C ARG A 79 -62.55 -2.62 -16.78
N LEU A 80 -63.46 -1.68 -16.52
CA LEU A 80 -63.16 -0.34 -16.01
C LEU A 80 -62.34 -0.33 -14.70
N ARG A 81 -62.70 -1.15 -13.73
CA ARG A 81 -61.93 -1.21 -12.45
C ARG A 81 -60.48 -1.61 -12.63
N GLN A 82 -60.22 -2.58 -13.51
CA GLN A 82 -58.88 -3.02 -13.81
C GLN A 82 -58.10 -1.94 -14.57
N SER A 83 -58.74 -1.25 -15.52
CA SER A 83 -58.20 -0.10 -16.22
C SER A 83 -57.76 1.00 -15.25
N GLU A 84 -58.64 1.42 -14.34
CA GLU A 84 -58.35 2.45 -13.32
C GLU A 84 -57.16 2.05 -12.44
N GLU A 85 -57.11 0.77 -11.95
CA GLU A 85 -55.99 0.29 -11.14
C GLU A 85 -54.67 0.30 -11.92
N GLN A 86 -54.66 -0.14 -13.17
CA GLN A 86 -53.45 -0.09 -14.02
C GLN A 86 -53.03 1.36 -14.32
N ALA A 87 -53.97 2.28 -14.59
CA ALA A 87 -53.66 3.69 -14.79
C ALA A 87 -53.05 4.33 -13.56
N LYS A 88 -53.59 4.03 -12.34
CA LYS A 88 -53.04 4.49 -11.08
C LYS A 88 -51.62 3.96 -10.85
N GLN A 89 -51.33 2.68 -11.11
CA GLN A 89 -50.02 2.10 -11.02
C GLN A 89 -49.06 2.76 -12.03
N GLY A 90 -49.53 3.04 -13.26
CA GLY A 90 -48.81 3.80 -14.28
C GLY A 90 -48.37 5.17 -13.79
N LEU A 91 -49.29 5.92 -13.17
CA LEU A 91 -48.97 7.23 -12.59
C LEU A 91 -47.95 7.14 -11.44
N LEU A 92 -48.06 6.17 -10.55
CA LEU A 92 -47.10 5.94 -9.47
C LEU A 92 -45.71 5.66 -10.03
N SER A 93 -45.61 4.77 -11.03
CA SER A 93 -44.34 4.47 -11.68
C SER A 93 -43.74 5.70 -12.39
N LEU A 94 -44.59 6.52 -13.03
CA LEU A 94 -44.16 7.74 -13.69
C LEU A 94 -43.63 8.78 -12.70
N ASN A 95 -44.28 8.94 -11.56
CA ASN A 95 -43.83 9.86 -10.51
C ASN A 95 -42.50 9.38 -9.89
N GLU A 96 -42.34 8.07 -9.71
CA GLU A 96 -41.08 7.51 -9.24
C GLU A 96 -39.97 7.67 -10.28
N ALA A 97 -40.29 7.55 -11.59
CA ALA A 97 -39.36 7.82 -12.68
C ALA A 97 -38.81 9.26 -12.60
N VAL A 98 -39.71 10.23 -12.47
CA VAL A 98 -39.34 11.65 -12.33
C VAL A 98 -38.48 11.88 -11.10
N LYS A 99 -38.89 11.36 -9.94
CA LYS A 99 -38.12 11.50 -8.70
C LYS A 99 -36.70 10.97 -8.82
N ARG A 100 -36.54 9.79 -9.40
CA ARG A 100 -35.19 9.18 -9.60
C ARG A 100 -34.35 9.97 -10.58
N PHE A 101 -34.96 10.44 -11.67
CA PHE A 101 -34.25 11.21 -12.67
C PHE A 101 -33.86 12.61 -12.16
N GLU A 102 -34.71 13.24 -11.31
CA GLU A 102 -34.36 14.47 -10.60
C GLU A 102 -33.21 14.27 -9.59
N ALA A 103 -33.16 13.12 -8.92
CA ALA A 103 -32.04 12.78 -8.05
C ALA A 103 -30.74 12.69 -8.86
N PHE A 104 -30.75 12.02 -10.02
CA PHE A 104 -29.65 11.97 -10.96
C PHE A 104 -29.22 13.38 -11.43
N SER A 105 -30.18 14.24 -11.79
CA SER A 105 -29.91 15.62 -12.27
C SER A 105 -29.26 16.51 -11.19
N LYS A 106 -29.47 16.21 -9.90
CA LYS A 106 -28.88 16.96 -8.79
C LYS A 106 -27.44 16.54 -8.43
N VAL A 107 -26.96 15.41 -8.96
CA VAL A 107 -25.59 14.97 -8.71
C VAL A 107 -24.63 15.97 -9.38
N VAL A 108 -23.58 16.36 -8.64
CA VAL A 108 -22.56 17.28 -9.18
C VAL A 108 -21.83 16.60 -10.33
N LYS A 109 -21.82 17.26 -11.47
CA LYS A 109 -21.20 16.77 -12.71
C LYS A 109 -20.13 17.75 -13.18
N THR A 110 -19.07 17.23 -13.76
CA THR A 110 -18.09 18.06 -14.45
C THR A 110 -18.72 18.69 -15.69
N PRO A 111 -18.21 19.84 -16.21
CA PRO A 111 -18.76 20.50 -17.41
C PRO A 111 -18.87 19.55 -18.61
N ASP A 112 -17.88 18.68 -18.83
CA ASP A 112 -17.86 17.72 -19.93
C ASP A 112 -18.96 16.65 -19.81
N VAL A 113 -19.19 16.15 -18.60
CA VAL A 113 -20.31 15.22 -18.31
C VAL A 113 -21.64 15.92 -18.50
N GLN A 114 -21.76 17.18 -18.05
CA GLN A 114 -23.01 17.95 -18.19
C GLN A 114 -23.38 18.19 -19.65
N GLU A 115 -22.41 18.38 -20.53
CA GLU A 115 -22.67 18.49 -21.99
C GLU A 115 -23.38 17.24 -22.56
N LYS A 116 -23.02 16.04 -22.06
CA LYS A 116 -23.65 14.78 -22.49
C LYS A 116 -24.98 14.51 -21.78
N VAL A 117 -25.13 14.99 -20.57
CA VAL A 117 -26.36 14.83 -19.77
C VAL A 117 -27.51 15.75 -20.25
N ALA A 118 -27.21 16.97 -20.63
CA ALA A 118 -28.27 17.95 -21.01
C ALA A 118 -29.20 17.46 -22.13
N PRO A 119 -28.75 16.85 -23.24
CA PRO A 119 -29.64 16.27 -24.24
C PRO A 119 -30.51 15.14 -23.68
N MET A 120 -29.96 14.30 -22.83
CA MET A 120 -30.68 13.20 -22.19
C MET A 120 -31.78 13.73 -21.25
N GLU A 121 -31.50 14.75 -20.45
CA GLU A 121 -32.47 15.40 -19.58
C GLU A 121 -33.63 16.02 -20.38
N ALA A 122 -33.33 16.68 -21.50
CA ALA A 122 -34.33 17.22 -22.37
C ALA A 122 -35.25 16.16 -23.00
N ALA A 123 -34.63 15.08 -23.50
CA ALA A 123 -35.37 13.97 -24.10
C ALA A 123 -36.22 13.22 -23.02
N PHE A 124 -35.72 13.03 -21.79
CA PHE A 124 -36.49 12.46 -20.71
C PHE A 124 -37.72 13.29 -20.37
N LYS A 125 -37.57 14.60 -20.24
CA LYS A 125 -38.69 15.51 -19.97
C LYS A 125 -39.80 15.37 -21.04
N ILE A 126 -39.41 15.34 -22.30
CA ILE A 126 -40.36 15.21 -23.43
C ILE A 126 -41.07 13.85 -23.36
N TYR A 127 -40.35 12.79 -23.08
CA TYR A 127 -40.91 11.45 -22.97
C TYR A 127 -41.87 11.31 -21.78
N VAL A 128 -41.53 11.81 -20.62
CA VAL A 128 -42.36 11.83 -19.41
C VAL A 128 -43.64 12.61 -19.65
N GLU A 129 -43.57 13.77 -20.32
CA GLU A 129 -44.74 14.60 -20.66
C GLU A 129 -45.69 13.84 -21.60
N ALA A 130 -45.16 13.09 -22.57
CA ALA A 130 -45.99 12.23 -23.39
C ALA A 130 -46.71 11.13 -22.58
N LEU A 131 -46.01 10.51 -21.61
CA LEU A 131 -46.64 9.52 -20.76
C LEU A 131 -47.69 10.10 -19.81
N ARG A 132 -47.53 11.36 -19.35
CA ARG A 132 -48.59 12.08 -18.60
C ARG A 132 -49.82 12.27 -19.43
N ARG A 133 -49.67 12.74 -20.68
CA ARG A 133 -50.79 12.90 -21.64
C ARG A 133 -51.45 11.54 -21.95
N ALA A 134 -50.66 10.46 -22.01
CA ALA A 134 -51.22 9.13 -22.20
C ALA A 134 -52.05 8.68 -20.98
N HIS A 135 -51.62 8.97 -19.76
CA HIS A 135 -52.39 8.74 -18.55
C HIS A 135 -53.71 9.51 -18.57
N ASP A 136 -53.67 10.81 -18.90
CA ASP A 136 -54.88 11.67 -19.03
C ASP A 136 -55.86 11.15 -20.10
N ALA A 137 -55.36 10.54 -21.19
CA ALA A 137 -56.21 9.92 -22.19
C ALA A 137 -56.89 8.65 -21.68
N VAL A 138 -56.22 7.86 -20.81
CA VAL A 138 -56.81 6.69 -20.14
C VAL A 138 -57.93 7.17 -19.18
N GLU A 139 -57.69 8.20 -18.35
CA GLU A 139 -58.68 8.75 -17.42
C GLU A 139 -59.92 9.29 -18.18
N ARG A 140 -59.75 9.88 -19.33
CA ARG A 140 -60.84 10.32 -20.21
C ARG A 140 -61.47 9.18 -21.02
N GLN A 141 -61.00 7.95 -20.86
CA GLN A 141 -61.43 6.77 -21.60
C GLN A 141 -61.33 6.93 -23.11
N SER A 142 -60.39 7.77 -23.58
CA SER A 142 -60.20 8.07 -25.01
C SER A 142 -59.16 7.15 -25.64
N ILE A 143 -59.59 6.02 -26.19
CA ILE A 143 -58.75 5.02 -26.86
C ILE A 143 -58.02 5.64 -28.09
N PRO A 144 -58.69 6.49 -28.94
CA PRO A 144 -58.00 7.10 -30.08
C PRO A 144 -56.88 8.07 -29.68
N ASP A 145 -57.11 8.93 -28.66
CA ASP A 145 -56.09 9.85 -28.17
C ASP A 145 -54.89 9.10 -27.61
N PHE A 146 -55.15 8.08 -26.77
CA PHE A 146 -54.10 7.25 -26.22
C PHE A 146 -53.23 6.61 -27.32
N THR A 147 -53.87 6.00 -28.34
CA THR A 147 -53.16 5.33 -29.44
C THR A 147 -52.26 6.30 -30.20
N GLN A 148 -52.77 7.52 -30.46
CA GLN A 148 -51.96 8.56 -31.13
C GLN A 148 -50.79 9.02 -30.27
N ILE A 149 -51.00 9.26 -28.97
CA ILE A 149 -49.96 9.68 -28.04
C ILE A 149 -48.86 8.61 -27.90
N ILE A 150 -49.23 7.33 -27.72
CA ILE A 150 -48.25 6.22 -27.59
C ILE A 150 -47.45 6.03 -28.87
N LYS A 151 -48.05 6.21 -30.05
CA LYS A 151 -47.33 6.17 -31.34
C LYS A 151 -46.25 7.26 -31.40
N VAL A 152 -46.55 8.49 -31.01
CA VAL A 152 -45.61 9.61 -30.98
C VAL A 152 -44.56 9.39 -29.87
N SER A 153 -44.97 8.91 -28.69
CA SER A 153 -44.08 8.65 -27.57
C SER A 153 -43.03 7.58 -27.87
N SER A 154 -43.25 6.71 -28.85
CA SER A 154 -42.28 5.71 -29.27
C SER A 154 -41.03 6.35 -29.88
N ALA A 155 -41.18 7.41 -30.69
CA ALA A 155 -40.04 8.19 -31.21
C ALA A 155 -39.32 8.95 -30.10
N GLN A 156 -40.10 9.53 -29.15
CA GLN A 156 -39.52 10.23 -27.99
C GLN A 156 -38.73 9.33 -27.08
N ASN A 157 -39.23 8.08 -26.87
CA ASN A 157 -38.50 7.05 -26.15
C ASN A 157 -37.22 6.64 -26.90
N ALA A 158 -37.26 6.51 -28.21
CA ALA A 158 -36.08 6.18 -29.01
C ALA A 158 -35.00 7.29 -28.89
N GLU A 159 -35.44 8.58 -28.98
CA GLU A 159 -34.53 9.72 -28.77
C GLU A 159 -33.90 9.72 -27.38
N PHE A 160 -34.70 9.52 -26.32
CA PHE A 160 -34.18 9.41 -24.97
C PHE A 160 -33.16 8.22 -24.84
N ASN A 161 -33.50 7.08 -25.43
CA ASN A 161 -32.59 5.92 -25.40
C ASN A 161 -31.27 6.24 -26.15
N THR A 162 -31.32 6.94 -27.27
CA THR A 162 -30.13 7.33 -28.05
C THR A 162 -29.24 8.27 -27.22
N THR A 163 -29.82 9.30 -26.62
CA THR A 163 -29.05 10.23 -25.75
C THR A 163 -28.52 9.57 -24.49
N MET A 164 -29.27 8.65 -23.89
CA MET A 164 -28.83 7.86 -22.76
C MET A 164 -27.65 6.94 -23.14
N GLN A 165 -27.71 6.27 -24.28
CA GLN A 165 -26.59 5.45 -24.76
C GLN A 165 -25.33 6.29 -25.03
N ALA A 166 -25.48 7.48 -25.61
CA ALA A 166 -24.36 8.40 -25.81
C ALA A 166 -23.72 8.84 -24.47
N TYR A 167 -24.55 9.11 -23.44
CA TYR A 167 -24.08 9.40 -22.09
C TYR A 167 -23.35 8.19 -21.48
N LEU A 168 -23.93 7.00 -21.54
CA LEU A 168 -23.34 5.78 -20.98
C LEU A 168 -22.00 5.44 -21.64
N THR A 169 -21.89 5.55 -22.96
CA THR A 169 -20.63 5.35 -23.69
C THR A 169 -19.55 6.35 -23.27
N TYR A 170 -19.94 7.59 -23.04
CA TYR A 170 -19.00 8.61 -22.53
C TYR A 170 -18.54 8.29 -21.11
N ILE A 171 -19.46 7.91 -20.22
CA ILE A 171 -19.11 7.54 -18.83
C ILE A 171 -18.22 6.29 -18.78
N ASP A 172 -18.48 5.31 -19.64
CA ASP A 172 -17.65 4.12 -19.77
C ASP A 172 -16.20 4.48 -20.12
N ALA A 173 -16.02 5.33 -21.15
CA ALA A 173 -14.70 5.84 -21.53
C ALA A 173 -14.00 6.64 -20.41
N VAL A 174 -14.73 7.45 -19.65
CA VAL A 174 -14.18 8.19 -18.49
C VAL A 174 -13.77 7.23 -17.38
N THR A 175 -14.58 6.21 -17.12
CA THR A 175 -14.30 5.19 -16.11
C THR A 175 -13.07 4.37 -16.48
N ASP A 176 -12.92 3.99 -17.76
CA ASP A 176 -11.74 3.28 -18.26
C ASP A 176 -10.45 4.07 -18.00
N VAL A 177 -10.47 5.40 -18.22
CA VAL A 177 -9.32 6.26 -17.92
C VAL A 177 -8.95 6.20 -16.42
N TYR A 178 -9.95 6.27 -15.53
CA TYR A 178 -9.67 6.16 -14.08
C TYR A 178 -9.14 4.78 -13.67
N VAL A 179 -9.65 3.72 -14.30
CA VAL A 179 -9.15 2.36 -14.06
C VAL A 179 -7.72 2.20 -14.56
N ASP A 180 -7.41 2.69 -15.77
CA ASP A 180 -6.06 2.65 -16.35
C ASP A 180 -5.05 3.45 -15.51
N GLU A 181 -5.44 4.65 -15.05
CA GLU A 181 -4.61 5.45 -14.14
C GLU A 181 -4.38 4.76 -12.79
N ALA A 182 -5.41 4.10 -12.24
CA ALA A 182 -5.28 3.34 -11.00
C ALA A 182 -4.33 2.14 -11.19
N GLN A 183 -4.43 1.45 -12.33
CA GLN A 183 -3.54 0.35 -12.69
C GLN A 183 -2.08 0.82 -12.86
N ALA A 184 -1.87 1.93 -13.55
CA ALA A 184 -0.53 2.52 -13.72
C ALA A 184 0.10 2.93 -12.37
N ALA A 185 -0.69 3.53 -11.49
CA ALA A 185 -0.25 3.89 -10.13
C ALA A 185 0.09 2.64 -9.29
N TYR A 186 -0.70 1.58 -9.42
CA TYR A 186 -0.43 0.29 -8.77
C TYR A 186 0.89 -0.33 -9.27
N ASP A 187 1.11 -0.39 -10.59
CA ASP A 187 2.33 -0.96 -11.18
C ASP A 187 3.57 -0.14 -10.80
N GLN A 188 3.47 1.18 -10.77
CA GLN A 188 4.54 2.04 -10.26
C GLN A 188 4.85 1.75 -8.79
N SER A 189 3.82 1.63 -7.95
CA SER A 189 3.96 1.30 -6.52
C SER A 189 4.62 -0.06 -6.31
N LYS A 190 4.30 -1.06 -7.13
CA LYS A 190 4.90 -2.39 -7.12
C LYS A 190 6.40 -2.35 -7.44
N ILE A 191 6.80 -1.58 -8.46
CA ILE A 191 8.22 -1.39 -8.81
C ILE A 191 8.98 -0.75 -7.65
N VAL A 192 8.43 0.30 -7.05
CA VAL A 192 9.03 0.98 -5.90
C VAL A 192 9.15 0.04 -4.70
N ALA A 193 8.11 -0.76 -4.40
CA ALA A 193 8.15 -1.75 -3.33
C ALA A 193 9.24 -2.82 -3.55
N LEU A 194 9.42 -3.29 -4.79
CA LEU A 194 10.49 -4.21 -5.15
C LEU A 194 11.89 -3.59 -4.96
N LEU A 195 12.08 -2.35 -5.38
CA LEU A 195 13.35 -1.62 -5.21
C LEU A 195 13.67 -1.39 -3.73
N MET A 196 12.68 -1.00 -2.93
CA MET A 196 12.84 -0.82 -1.48
C MET A 196 13.14 -2.14 -0.77
N SER A 197 12.51 -3.23 -1.19
CA SER A 197 12.80 -4.57 -0.67
C SER A 197 14.23 -5.02 -1.01
N ALA A 198 14.67 -4.81 -2.24
CA ALA A 198 16.04 -5.09 -2.66
C ALA A 198 17.06 -4.26 -1.87
N LEU A 199 16.78 -2.96 -1.65
CA LEU A 199 17.61 -2.09 -0.82
C LEU A 199 17.69 -2.60 0.63
N ALA A 200 16.57 -3.00 1.22
CA ALA A 200 16.55 -3.55 2.58
C ALA A 200 17.40 -4.82 2.69
N VAL A 201 17.31 -5.74 1.72
CA VAL A 201 18.17 -6.93 1.66
C VAL A 201 19.64 -6.56 1.56
N LEU A 202 20.01 -5.61 0.70
CA LEU A 202 21.37 -5.12 0.58
C LEU A 202 21.91 -4.51 1.88
N LEU A 203 21.09 -3.74 2.61
CA LEU A 203 21.45 -3.17 3.91
C LEU A 203 21.67 -4.26 4.97
N VAL A 204 20.81 -5.29 5.00
CA VAL A 204 20.95 -6.41 5.94
C VAL A 204 22.21 -7.23 5.64
N VAL A 205 22.44 -7.60 4.39
CA VAL A 205 23.62 -8.38 3.97
C VAL A 205 24.90 -7.55 4.16
N GLY A 206 24.91 -6.31 3.71
CA GLY A 206 26.06 -5.40 3.88
C GLY A 206 26.38 -5.14 5.35
N GLY A 207 25.38 -4.88 6.16
CA GLY A 207 25.51 -4.72 7.62
C GLY A 207 26.01 -5.98 8.31
N GLY A 208 25.52 -7.15 7.92
CA GLY A 208 25.99 -8.46 8.43
C GLY A 208 27.45 -8.74 8.08
N VAL A 209 27.84 -8.49 6.84
CA VAL A 209 29.25 -8.63 6.40
C VAL A 209 30.16 -7.64 7.15
N PHE A 210 29.71 -6.39 7.28
CA PHE A 210 30.43 -5.37 8.03
C PHE A 210 30.63 -5.79 9.50
N LEU A 211 29.56 -6.20 10.18
CA LEU A 211 29.59 -6.63 11.58
C LEU A 211 30.50 -7.87 11.76
N SER A 212 30.41 -8.82 10.85
CA SER A 212 31.25 -10.01 10.85
C SER A 212 32.73 -9.68 10.76
N ARG A 213 33.13 -8.78 9.84
CA ARG A 213 34.53 -8.41 9.61
C ARG A 213 35.08 -7.42 10.64
N SER A 214 34.25 -6.48 11.10
CA SER A 214 34.70 -5.37 11.97
C SER A 214 34.58 -5.68 13.46
N VAL A 215 33.75 -6.67 13.84
CA VAL A 215 33.51 -6.98 15.25
C VAL A 215 33.71 -8.47 15.56
N LEU A 216 32.98 -9.37 14.90
CA LEU A 216 33.02 -10.79 15.24
C LEU A 216 34.38 -11.43 15.00
N ARG A 217 34.99 -11.17 13.87
CA ARG A 217 36.31 -11.73 13.53
C ARG A 217 37.43 -11.25 14.46
N PRO A 218 37.59 -9.92 14.74
CA PRO A 218 38.55 -9.45 15.73
C PRO A 218 38.31 -9.97 17.15
N LEU A 219 37.05 -10.07 17.57
CA LEU A 219 36.75 -10.69 18.89
C LEU A 219 37.18 -12.14 18.96
N LYS A 220 36.99 -12.92 17.88
CA LYS A 220 37.48 -14.32 17.82
C LYS A 220 39.01 -14.39 17.83
N GLU A 221 39.68 -13.46 17.15
CA GLU A 221 41.14 -13.32 17.17
C GLU A 221 41.65 -13.00 18.61
N ALA A 222 40.98 -12.05 19.31
CA ALA A 222 41.29 -11.76 20.69
C ALA A 222 41.11 -12.98 21.61
N GLY A 223 40.04 -13.77 21.46
CA GLY A 223 39.84 -15.03 22.15
C GLY A 223 40.98 -16.00 21.94
N ALA A 224 41.43 -16.19 20.68
CA ALA A 224 42.56 -17.06 20.38
C ALA A 224 43.89 -16.57 21.00
N HIS A 225 44.10 -15.26 21.13
CA HIS A 225 45.25 -14.71 21.86
C HIS A 225 45.14 -14.98 23.36
N PHE A 226 43.96 -14.84 23.98
CA PHE A 226 43.77 -15.21 25.38
C PHE A 226 44.08 -16.70 25.65
N ASP A 227 43.63 -17.61 24.78
CA ASP A 227 43.88 -19.04 24.90
C ASP A 227 45.39 -19.34 24.85
N LYS A 228 46.14 -18.69 23.95
CA LYS A 228 47.60 -18.86 23.87
C LYS A 228 48.30 -18.34 25.15
N ILE A 229 47.91 -17.17 25.63
CA ILE A 229 48.46 -16.63 26.89
C ILE A 229 48.16 -17.56 28.06
N ALA A 230 46.96 -18.14 28.13
CA ALA A 230 46.56 -19.07 29.18
C ALA A 230 47.34 -20.39 29.14
N THR A 231 47.77 -20.84 27.95
CA THR A 231 48.65 -22.03 27.81
C THR A 231 50.15 -21.72 28.01
N GLY A 232 50.50 -20.45 28.34
CA GLY A 232 51.87 -20.02 28.61
C GLY A 232 52.63 -19.53 27.38
N ASP A 233 52.01 -19.48 26.19
CA ASP A 233 52.65 -18.91 25.00
C ASP A 233 52.53 -17.39 25.01
N LEU A 234 53.54 -16.72 25.51
CA LEU A 234 53.66 -15.25 25.56
C LEU A 234 54.42 -14.68 24.32
N THR A 235 54.75 -15.50 23.34
CA THR A 235 55.55 -15.08 22.15
C THR A 235 54.71 -14.50 21.03
N VAL A 236 53.42 -14.69 21.07
CA VAL A 236 52.46 -14.26 20.03
C VAL A 236 52.40 -12.73 19.98
N ARG A 237 52.57 -12.16 18.76
CA ARG A 237 52.51 -10.71 18.57
C ARG A 237 51.07 -10.19 18.56
N VAL A 238 50.70 -9.39 19.55
CA VAL A 238 49.41 -8.72 19.65
C VAL A 238 49.53 -7.30 19.07
N GLU A 239 48.77 -7.02 17.99
CA GLU A 239 48.78 -5.70 17.33
C GLU A 239 47.41 -5.01 17.46
N ALA A 240 47.40 -3.78 17.97
CA ALA A 240 46.22 -2.93 17.93
C ALA A 240 46.15 -2.24 16.56
N ARG A 241 45.18 -2.65 15.70
CA ARG A 241 45.07 -2.18 14.31
C ARG A 241 44.03 -1.07 14.10
N SER A 242 43.35 -0.62 15.17
CA SER A 242 42.33 0.43 15.10
C SER A 242 42.27 1.20 16.42
N ASP A 243 41.70 2.42 16.37
CA ASP A 243 41.52 3.26 17.55
C ASP A 243 40.12 3.15 18.17
N ASN A 244 39.28 2.26 17.68
CA ASN A 244 37.95 2.01 18.18
C ASN A 244 37.97 1.08 19.42
N GLU A 245 36.77 0.65 19.89
CA GLU A 245 36.63 -0.22 21.08
C GLU A 245 37.38 -1.55 20.90
N ILE A 246 37.46 -2.08 19.69
CA ILE A 246 38.20 -3.30 19.37
C ILE A 246 39.71 -3.05 19.47
N GLY A 247 40.21 -1.94 18.93
CA GLY A 247 41.61 -1.55 19.06
C GLY A 247 42.04 -1.33 20.52
N GLN A 248 41.19 -0.73 21.34
CA GLN A 248 41.40 -0.58 22.77
C GLN A 248 41.50 -1.93 23.49
N LEU A 249 40.66 -2.91 23.11
CA LEU A 249 40.73 -4.29 23.62
C LEU A 249 42.11 -4.93 23.30
N PHE A 250 42.58 -4.84 22.05
CA PHE A 250 43.87 -5.37 21.65
C PHE A 250 45.04 -4.65 22.33
N ALA A 251 44.93 -3.32 22.52
CA ALA A 251 45.95 -2.58 23.29
C ALA A 251 46.00 -2.99 24.76
N ALA A 252 44.84 -3.27 25.38
CA ALA A 252 44.80 -3.80 26.75
C ALA A 252 45.37 -5.22 26.85
N LEU A 253 45.05 -6.09 25.88
CA LEU A 253 45.60 -7.44 25.77
C LEU A 253 47.12 -7.43 25.62
N LYS A 254 47.67 -6.54 24.78
CA LYS A 254 49.09 -6.32 24.61
C LYS A 254 49.78 -5.93 25.93
N ARG A 255 49.22 -4.91 26.63
CA ARG A 255 49.76 -4.51 27.96
C ARG A 255 49.77 -5.66 28.97
N MET A 256 48.71 -6.46 28.99
CA MET A 256 48.64 -7.63 29.86
C MET A 256 49.73 -8.65 29.53
N GLN A 257 49.91 -9.00 28.25
CA GLN A 257 50.96 -9.90 27.77
C GLN A 257 52.35 -9.40 28.14
N GLU A 258 52.65 -8.12 27.90
CA GLU A 258 53.94 -7.49 28.25
C GLU A 258 54.19 -7.53 29.77
N SER A 259 53.17 -7.35 30.59
CA SER A 259 53.26 -7.46 32.06
C SER A 259 53.54 -8.86 32.51
N LEU A 260 52.83 -9.85 31.96
CA LEU A 260 53.08 -11.27 32.24
C LEU A 260 54.50 -11.72 31.83
N THR A 261 54.92 -11.29 30.63
CA THR A 261 56.28 -11.58 30.12
C THR A 261 57.36 -11.01 31.07
N ARG A 262 57.20 -9.78 31.55
CA ARG A 262 58.10 -9.18 32.55
C ARG A 262 58.10 -9.97 33.86
N THR A 263 56.92 -10.33 34.35
CA THR A 263 56.82 -11.11 35.61
C THR A 263 57.50 -12.47 35.49
N VAL A 264 57.24 -13.22 34.41
CA VAL A 264 57.88 -14.54 34.15
C VAL A 264 59.39 -14.39 34.00
N SER A 265 59.88 -13.35 33.25
CA SER A 265 61.33 -13.10 33.13
C SER A 265 61.99 -12.76 34.48
N THR A 266 61.29 -11.98 35.35
CA THR A 266 61.79 -11.64 36.68
C THR A 266 61.87 -12.90 37.59
N VAL A 267 60.83 -13.72 37.58
CA VAL A 267 60.78 -14.98 38.32
C VAL A 267 61.91 -15.94 37.84
N ARG A 268 62.08 -16.09 36.50
CA ARG A 268 63.15 -16.93 35.92
C ARG A 268 64.53 -16.47 36.37
N ARG A 269 64.80 -15.16 36.29
CA ARG A 269 66.06 -14.59 36.75
C ARG A 269 66.31 -14.87 38.23
N GLY A 270 65.30 -14.68 39.08
CA GLY A 270 65.39 -15.01 40.52
C GLY A 270 65.66 -16.49 40.79
N VAL A 271 65.03 -17.38 39.98
CA VAL A 271 65.29 -18.83 40.07
C VAL A 271 66.77 -19.14 39.65
N ASP A 272 67.27 -18.47 38.56
CA ASP A 272 68.63 -18.61 38.10
C ASP A 272 69.64 -18.15 39.21
N GLU A 273 69.38 -16.99 39.83
CA GLU A 273 70.17 -16.45 40.96
C GLU A 273 70.17 -17.40 42.20
N ILE A 274 68.99 -17.92 42.53
CA ILE A 274 68.91 -18.96 43.63
C ILE A 274 69.70 -20.18 43.26
N ASN A 275 69.66 -20.68 42.03
CA ASN A 275 70.36 -21.84 41.57
C ASN A 275 71.91 -21.65 41.66
N VAL A 276 72.40 -20.46 41.24
CA VAL A 276 73.80 -20.09 41.42
C VAL A 276 74.21 -20.06 42.90
N GLY A 277 73.46 -19.34 43.73
CA GLY A 277 73.72 -19.26 45.17
C GLY A 277 73.69 -20.65 45.87
N ALA A 278 72.72 -21.50 45.46
CA ALA A 278 72.67 -22.88 45.97
C ALA A 278 73.90 -23.73 45.58
N SER A 279 74.41 -23.54 44.36
CA SER A 279 75.61 -24.14 43.85
C SER A 279 76.86 -23.69 44.63
N GLU A 280 76.94 -22.36 44.89
CA GLU A 280 78.04 -21.80 45.70
C GLU A 280 78.03 -22.31 47.12
N ILE A 281 76.87 -22.40 47.79
CA ILE A 281 76.70 -22.99 49.13
C ILE A 281 77.09 -24.46 49.12
N SER A 282 76.74 -25.24 48.12
CA SER A 282 77.11 -26.64 47.97
C SER A 282 78.59 -26.80 47.83
N ALA A 283 79.29 -26.01 47.02
CA ALA A 283 80.69 -25.98 46.83
C ALA A 283 81.44 -25.66 48.16
N GLY A 284 80.94 -24.55 48.80
CA GLY A 284 81.51 -24.17 50.15
C GLY A 284 81.30 -25.21 51.23
N ASN A 285 80.20 -25.92 51.29
CA ASN A 285 79.96 -27.04 52.22
C ASN A 285 80.86 -28.25 51.90
N THR A 286 81.21 -28.52 50.63
CA THR A 286 82.12 -29.58 50.23
C THR A 286 83.54 -29.25 50.66
N ASP A 287 83.99 -27.99 50.55
CA ASP A 287 85.31 -27.54 50.97
C ASP A 287 85.45 -27.64 52.54
N LEU A 288 84.40 -27.22 53.25
CA LEU A 288 84.32 -27.36 54.71
C LEU A 288 84.35 -28.83 55.18
N SER A 289 83.73 -29.74 54.43
CA SER A 289 83.70 -31.18 54.76
C SER A 289 85.05 -31.88 54.43
N SER A 290 85.85 -31.25 53.58
CA SER A 290 87.17 -31.84 53.19
C SER A 290 88.36 -31.36 54.07
N ARG A 291 88.07 -30.43 54.98
CA ARG A 291 89.03 -29.98 55.99
C ARG A 291 88.78 -30.71 57.35
#